data_76f9474ac542b910649e9d436081aa7e
#
_entry.id   76f9474ac542b910649e9d436081aa7e
#
_cell.length_a   1.000
_cell.length_b   1.000
_cell.length_c   1.000
_cell.angle_alpha   90.00
_cell.angle_beta   90.00
_cell.angle_gamma   90.00
#
_symmetry.space_group_name_H-M   'P 1'
#
loop_
_entity.id
_entity.type
_entity.pdbx_description
1 polymer ?
#
loop_
_entity_poly.entity_id
_entity_poly.type
_entity_poly.pdbx_seq_one_letter_code
_entity_poly.pdbx_strand_id
1 'polypeptide(L)'
;MKRNILTAFAATSLIFSSTQAFALINFSAGIPFSHSFSGNWYDGSAVESDGVSGMFIQVGVPIFPGVGMDSYKTKLKDSTAELATTIYNLYYLLPIPVINLTLGVGAGSTELQCAACSSAFEKGSATQWYASFGMPIIPLFDLHLSYRSVSSKIKEKSGTNEHDLSGNVMGLGIGFNF
;
A
#
# COMPACT_ATOMS: atom_id res chain seq x y z
N MET A 1 3.91 -12.38 43.01
CA MET A 1 3.28 -12.61 41.71
C MET A 1 3.63 -11.58 40.64
N LYS A 2 3.64 -10.24 40.88
CA LYS A 2 3.96 -9.21 39.87
C LYS A 2 5.37 -9.33 39.24
N ARG A 3 6.37 -9.79 40.01
CA ARG A 3 7.77 -9.92 39.56
C ARG A 3 7.99 -11.03 38.53
N ASN A 4 7.20 -12.11 38.61
CA ASN A 4 7.30 -13.26 37.69
C ASN A 4 6.63 -12.99 36.34
N ILE A 5 5.61 -12.10 36.30
CA ILE A 5 4.94 -11.68 35.06
C ILE A 5 5.85 -10.78 34.23
N LEU A 6 6.60 -9.87 34.88
CA LEU A 6 7.55 -8.99 34.18
C LEU A 6 8.71 -9.78 33.57
N THR A 7 9.20 -10.81 34.28
CA THR A 7 10.28 -11.67 33.78
C THR A 7 9.83 -12.55 32.62
N ALA A 8 8.59 -13.05 32.66
CA ALA A 8 8.01 -13.81 31.55
C ALA A 8 7.81 -12.93 30.30
N PHE A 9 7.35 -11.69 30.48
CA PHE A 9 7.18 -10.75 29.37
C PHE A 9 8.53 -10.35 28.74
N ALA A 10 9.57 -10.10 29.54
CA ALA A 10 10.91 -9.80 29.05
C ALA A 10 11.56 -11.00 28.34
N ALA A 11 11.35 -12.22 28.84
CA ALA A 11 11.86 -13.43 28.20
C ALA A 11 11.17 -13.71 26.86
N THR A 12 9.84 -13.48 26.77
CA THR A 12 9.07 -13.66 25.54
C THR A 12 9.47 -12.63 24.48
N SER A 13 9.71 -11.38 24.88
CA SER A 13 10.16 -10.33 23.94
C SER A 13 11.57 -10.59 23.38
N LEU A 14 12.46 -11.19 24.16
CA LEU A 14 13.81 -11.59 23.72
C LEU A 14 13.79 -12.76 22.72
N ILE A 15 12.83 -13.68 22.82
CA ILE A 15 12.68 -14.81 21.88
C ILE A 15 12.15 -14.28 20.52
N PHE A 16 11.24 -13.33 20.53
CA PHE A 16 10.71 -12.73 19.28
C PHE A 16 11.74 -11.82 18.57
N SER A 17 12.61 -11.15 19.29
CA SER A 17 13.65 -10.31 18.69
C SER A 17 14.79 -11.11 18.04
N SER A 18 15.00 -12.38 18.45
CA SER A 18 16.06 -13.21 17.88
C SER A 18 15.73 -13.80 16.51
N THR A 19 14.43 -13.93 16.17
CA THR A 19 14.03 -14.51 14.87
C THR A 19 14.17 -13.54 13.71
N GLN A 20 14.11 -12.23 13.95
CA GLN A 20 14.30 -11.22 12.89
C GLN A 20 15.77 -11.03 12.49
N ALA A 21 16.73 -11.40 13.34
CA ALA A 21 18.15 -11.24 13.05
C ALA A 21 18.70 -12.24 12.03
N PHE A 22 17.92 -13.26 11.64
CA PHE A 22 18.33 -14.31 10.70
C PHE A 22 17.54 -14.32 9.39
N ALA A 23 16.58 -13.43 9.21
CA ALA A 23 15.88 -13.33 7.94
C ALA A 23 16.82 -12.83 6.85
N LEU A 24 17.08 -13.65 5.84
CA LEU A 24 17.87 -13.26 4.68
C LEU A 24 17.02 -12.53 3.63
N ILE A 25 15.73 -12.85 3.56
CA ILE A 25 14.79 -12.29 2.61
C ILE A 25 13.47 -12.02 3.32
N ASN A 26 12.93 -10.84 3.07
CA ASN A 26 11.57 -10.47 3.44
C ASN A 26 10.71 -10.43 2.16
N PHE A 27 9.58 -11.11 2.19
CA PHE A 27 8.57 -11.07 1.15
C PHE A 27 7.22 -10.74 1.77
N SER A 28 6.46 -9.84 1.17
CA SER A 28 5.08 -9.61 1.59
C SER A 28 4.13 -9.48 0.40
N ALA A 29 2.91 -9.97 0.60
CA ALA A 29 1.81 -9.84 -0.33
C ALA A 29 0.56 -9.35 0.41
N GLY A 30 -0.23 -8.50 -0.22
CA GLY A 30 -1.43 -7.94 0.38
C GLY A 30 -2.47 -7.55 -0.65
N ILE A 31 -3.65 -7.22 -0.15
CA ILE A 31 -4.78 -6.75 -0.95
C ILE A 31 -5.28 -5.42 -0.40
N PRO A 32 -5.72 -4.48 -1.26
CA PRO A 32 -6.47 -3.31 -0.83
C PRO A 32 -7.88 -3.73 -0.39
N PHE A 33 -8.41 -3.09 0.64
CA PHE A 33 -9.80 -3.28 1.08
C PHE A 33 -10.59 -1.98 1.13
N SER A 34 -9.93 -0.83 1.08
CA SER A 34 -10.57 0.49 1.06
C SER A 34 -9.76 1.46 0.22
N HIS A 35 -10.45 2.27 -0.57
CA HIS A 35 -9.89 3.44 -1.26
C HIS A 35 -10.84 4.61 -1.05
N SER A 36 -10.35 5.70 -0.48
CA SER A 36 -11.08 6.94 -0.28
C SER A 36 -10.40 8.05 -1.07
N PHE A 37 -11.12 8.66 -2.01
CA PHE A 37 -10.60 9.80 -2.76
C PHE A 37 -10.61 11.07 -1.90
N SER A 38 -9.61 11.92 -2.10
CA SER A 38 -9.51 13.27 -1.51
C SER A 38 -9.51 14.37 -2.58
N GLY A 39 -9.32 13.97 -3.83
CA GLY A 39 -9.39 14.86 -4.99
C GLY A 39 -10.80 15.02 -5.53
N ASN A 40 -10.93 15.85 -6.56
CA ASN A 40 -12.21 16.17 -7.20
C ASN A 40 -12.10 16.12 -8.73
N TRP A 41 -13.22 15.95 -9.39
CA TRP A 41 -13.34 16.22 -10.81
C TRP A 41 -13.06 17.70 -11.10
N TYR A 42 -12.73 18.03 -12.36
CA TYR A 42 -12.41 19.41 -12.75
C TYR A 42 -13.55 20.40 -12.46
N ASP A 43 -14.80 19.96 -12.43
CA ASP A 43 -16.00 20.74 -12.09
C ASP A 43 -16.20 20.92 -10.57
N GLY A 44 -15.29 20.38 -9.74
CA GLY A 44 -15.34 20.46 -8.29
C GLY A 44 -16.21 19.40 -7.62
N SER A 45 -16.84 18.51 -8.38
CA SER A 45 -17.60 17.41 -7.81
C SER A 45 -16.69 16.38 -7.14
N ALA A 46 -17.15 15.80 -6.03
CA ALA A 46 -16.39 14.79 -5.30
C ALA A 46 -16.27 13.48 -6.09
N VAL A 47 -15.10 12.85 -6.02
CA VAL A 47 -14.88 11.49 -6.54
C VAL A 47 -15.16 10.51 -5.40
N GLU A 48 -16.04 9.54 -5.63
CA GLU A 48 -16.36 8.51 -4.66
C GLU A 48 -16.02 7.11 -5.18
N SER A 49 -15.59 6.24 -4.26
CA SER A 49 -15.24 4.84 -4.55
C SER A 49 -16.40 3.91 -4.23
N ASP A 50 -16.64 2.93 -5.11
CA ASP A 50 -17.56 1.80 -4.91
C ASP A 50 -16.77 0.46 -4.80
N GLY A 51 -15.65 0.51 -4.11
CA GLY A 51 -14.81 -0.64 -3.84
C GLY A 51 -13.48 -0.65 -4.60
N VAL A 52 -12.56 -1.41 -4.07
CA VAL A 52 -11.21 -1.56 -4.62
C VAL A 52 -10.81 -3.03 -4.64
N SER A 53 -10.06 -3.44 -5.65
CA SER A 53 -9.51 -4.79 -5.78
C SER A 53 -8.12 -4.75 -6.40
N GLY A 54 -7.27 -5.71 -6.06
CA GLY A 54 -5.91 -5.76 -6.58
C GLY A 54 -4.95 -6.42 -5.63
N MET A 55 -3.65 -6.12 -5.78
CA MET A 55 -2.60 -6.71 -4.97
C MET A 55 -1.47 -5.73 -4.70
N PHE A 56 -0.76 -5.97 -3.61
CA PHE A 56 0.50 -5.36 -3.22
C PHE A 56 1.54 -6.47 -3.05
N ILE A 57 2.71 -6.32 -3.65
CA ILE A 57 3.82 -7.29 -3.52
C ILE A 57 5.09 -6.52 -3.18
N GLN A 58 5.85 -7.04 -2.24
CA GLN A 58 7.11 -6.45 -1.79
C GLN A 58 8.14 -7.54 -1.57
N VAL A 59 9.39 -7.26 -1.93
CA VAL A 59 10.54 -8.11 -1.65
C VAL A 59 11.73 -7.27 -1.25
N GLY A 60 12.44 -7.70 -0.23
CA GLY A 60 13.62 -7.00 0.26
C GLY A 60 14.53 -7.90 1.07
N VAL A 61 15.69 -7.36 1.37
CA VAL A 61 16.66 -7.95 2.28
C VAL A 61 16.71 -7.07 3.52
N PRO A 62 16.66 -7.62 4.73
CA PRO A 62 16.77 -6.83 5.95
C PRO A 62 17.99 -5.90 5.91
N ILE A 63 17.85 -4.69 6.47
CA ILE A 63 18.88 -3.63 6.51
C ILE A 63 19.03 -2.87 5.17
N PHE A 64 18.63 -3.44 4.03
CA PHE A 64 18.68 -2.77 2.72
C PHE A 64 17.29 -2.31 2.27
N PRO A 65 17.23 -1.28 1.40
CA PRO A 65 15.97 -0.92 0.75
C PRO A 65 15.41 -2.10 -0.06
N GLY A 66 14.12 -2.34 0.09
CA GLY A 66 13.39 -3.32 -0.70
C GLY A 66 12.60 -2.65 -1.83
N VAL A 67 12.12 -3.47 -2.76
CA VAL A 67 11.30 -3.04 -3.89
C VAL A 67 9.92 -3.68 -3.82
N GLY A 68 8.93 -2.99 -4.37
CA GLY A 68 7.55 -3.49 -4.41
C GLY A 68 6.78 -2.99 -5.62
N MET A 69 5.62 -3.58 -5.80
CA MET A 69 4.65 -3.17 -6.81
C MET A 69 3.24 -3.23 -6.21
N ASP A 70 2.50 -2.16 -6.41
CA ASP A 70 1.08 -2.08 -6.12
C ASP A 70 0.33 -2.04 -7.45
N SER A 71 -0.65 -2.92 -7.62
CA SER A 71 -1.52 -2.94 -8.80
C SER A 71 -2.95 -3.17 -8.35
N TYR A 72 -3.81 -2.17 -8.55
CA TYR A 72 -5.19 -2.24 -8.10
C TYR A 72 -6.12 -1.43 -8.98
N LYS A 73 -7.40 -1.78 -8.94
CA LYS A 73 -8.49 -1.09 -9.61
C LYS A 73 -9.52 -0.63 -8.59
N THR A 74 -9.95 0.60 -8.73
CA THR A 74 -11.00 1.20 -7.90
C THR A 74 -12.20 1.50 -8.76
N LYS A 75 -13.36 0.94 -8.42
CA LYS A 75 -14.62 1.28 -9.06
C LYS A 75 -15.06 2.66 -8.62
N LEU A 76 -15.47 3.48 -9.58
CA LEU A 76 -16.03 4.78 -9.29
C LEU A 76 -17.54 4.64 -9.05
N LYS A 77 -18.03 5.28 -7.98
CA LYS A 77 -19.45 5.25 -7.62
C LYS A 77 -20.31 5.87 -8.73
N ASP A 78 -21.50 5.31 -8.93
CA ASP A 78 -22.46 5.74 -9.94
C ASP A 78 -21.91 5.74 -11.38
N SER A 79 -20.86 4.94 -11.62
CA SER A 79 -20.20 4.83 -12.93
C SER A 79 -19.81 3.38 -13.24
N THR A 80 -19.67 3.07 -14.53
CA THR A 80 -19.05 1.81 -14.98
C THR A 80 -17.53 1.93 -15.13
N ALA A 81 -16.96 3.09 -14.81
CA ALA A 81 -15.53 3.35 -14.93
C ALA A 81 -14.76 2.81 -13.73
N GLU A 82 -13.58 2.29 -14.02
CA GLU A 82 -12.60 1.84 -13.02
C GLU A 82 -11.32 2.66 -13.15
N LEU A 83 -10.75 3.07 -12.02
CA LEU A 83 -9.44 3.68 -11.96
C LEU A 83 -8.41 2.57 -11.74
N ALA A 84 -7.63 2.23 -12.76
CA ALA A 84 -6.53 1.29 -12.67
C ALA A 84 -5.24 2.02 -12.30
N THR A 85 -4.60 1.59 -11.23
CA THR A 85 -3.36 2.19 -10.71
C THR A 85 -2.28 1.13 -10.59
N THR A 86 -1.09 1.45 -11.10
CA THR A 86 0.11 0.63 -10.95
C THR A 86 1.27 1.51 -10.49
N ILE A 87 1.86 1.16 -9.35
CA ILE A 87 2.94 1.93 -8.71
C ILE A 87 4.08 0.99 -8.35
N TYR A 88 5.31 1.37 -8.69
CA TYR A 88 6.53 0.71 -8.26
C TYR A 88 7.10 1.43 -7.06
N ASN A 89 7.45 0.69 -6.03
CA ASN A 89 7.81 1.18 -4.72
C ASN A 89 9.26 0.88 -4.39
N LEU A 90 9.87 1.82 -3.69
CA LEU A 90 11.08 1.62 -2.91
C LEU A 90 10.68 1.75 -1.43
N TYR A 91 11.09 0.79 -0.60
CA TYR A 91 10.73 0.81 0.81
C TYR A 91 11.91 0.46 1.72
N TYR A 92 11.77 0.81 2.98
CA TYR A 92 12.69 0.45 4.04
C TYR A 92 11.93 -0.16 5.21
N LEU A 93 12.39 -1.35 5.63
CA LEU A 93 11.90 -2.01 6.83
C LEU A 93 12.69 -1.48 8.04
N LEU A 94 12.01 -0.77 8.94
CA LEU A 94 12.64 -0.27 10.15
C LEU A 94 12.89 -1.44 11.12
N PRO A 95 14.10 -1.56 11.66
CA PRO A 95 14.46 -2.64 12.59
C PRO A 95 13.94 -2.32 14.01
N ILE A 96 12.62 -2.35 14.18
CA ILE A 96 11.98 -2.13 15.49
C ILE A 96 11.71 -3.51 16.12
N PRO A 97 12.24 -3.78 17.33
CA PRO A 97 11.92 -5.04 18.01
C PRO A 97 10.41 -5.21 18.20
N VAL A 98 9.89 -6.41 17.94
CA VAL A 98 8.48 -6.80 18.14
C VAL A 98 7.50 -6.29 17.07
N ILE A 99 7.85 -5.31 16.27
CA ILE A 99 6.96 -4.70 15.29
C ILE A 99 7.70 -4.51 13.97
N ASN A 100 7.12 -4.92 12.87
CA ASN A 100 7.61 -4.63 11.53
C ASN A 100 6.96 -3.34 11.01
N LEU A 101 7.70 -2.23 11.05
CA LEU A 101 7.27 -0.98 10.46
C LEU A 101 7.98 -0.77 9.12
N THR A 102 7.23 -0.74 8.05
CA THR A 102 7.73 -0.45 6.70
C THR A 102 7.31 0.93 6.29
N LEU A 103 8.25 1.74 5.80
CA LEU A 103 7.97 3.01 5.16
C LEU A 103 8.42 2.95 3.70
N GLY A 104 7.62 3.47 2.79
CA GLY A 104 7.96 3.44 1.38
C GLY A 104 7.43 4.63 0.60
N VAL A 105 8.05 4.82 -0.56
CA VAL A 105 7.65 5.80 -1.56
C VAL A 105 7.57 5.10 -2.92
N GLY A 106 6.69 5.58 -3.79
CA GLY A 106 6.52 4.96 -5.09
C GLY A 106 6.10 5.94 -6.17
N ALA A 107 6.33 5.53 -7.40
CA ALA A 107 5.90 6.24 -8.59
C ALA A 107 5.38 5.25 -9.64
N GLY A 108 4.43 5.71 -10.42
CA GLY A 108 3.80 4.87 -11.43
C GLY A 108 2.78 5.63 -12.25
N SER A 109 1.72 4.94 -12.61
CA SER A 109 0.69 5.50 -13.48
C SER A 109 -0.70 5.07 -13.06
N THR A 110 -1.65 5.88 -13.45
CA THR A 110 -3.06 5.63 -13.29
C THR A 110 -3.78 5.86 -14.61
N GLU A 111 -4.84 5.09 -14.87
CA GLU A 111 -5.66 5.26 -16.07
C GLU A 111 -7.12 4.97 -15.76
N LEU A 112 -8.00 5.70 -16.41
CA LEU A 112 -9.43 5.48 -16.31
C LEU A 112 -9.86 4.45 -17.36
N GLN A 113 -10.48 3.35 -16.92
CA GLN A 113 -10.91 2.24 -17.75
C GLN A 113 -12.43 2.24 -17.87
N CYS A 114 -12.94 2.50 -19.06
CA CYS A 114 -14.33 2.34 -19.51
C CYS A 114 -14.37 2.25 -21.04
N ALA A 115 -15.52 2.02 -21.63
CA ALA A 115 -15.66 1.83 -23.08
C ALA A 115 -15.12 3.01 -23.92
N ALA A 116 -15.22 4.25 -23.43
CA ALA A 116 -14.75 5.46 -24.10
C ALA A 116 -13.58 6.16 -23.38
N CYS A 117 -13.15 5.66 -22.23
CA CYS A 117 -12.15 6.36 -21.39
C CYS A 117 -10.79 6.48 -22.09
N SER A 118 -10.35 5.44 -22.79
CA SER A 118 -9.06 5.46 -23.50
C SER A 118 -8.99 6.47 -24.63
N SER A 119 -10.12 6.87 -25.22
CA SER A 119 -10.18 7.95 -26.24
C SER A 119 -10.32 9.32 -25.61
N ALA A 120 -10.91 9.44 -24.43
CA ALA A 120 -11.23 10.70 -23.77
C ALA A 120 -10.12 11.18 -22.81
N PHE A 121 -9.43 10.26 -22.13
CA PHE A 121 -8.46 10.59 -21.10
C PHE A 121 -7.05 10.09 -21.43
N GLU A 122 -6.06 10.83 -20.97
CA GLU A 122 -4.66 10.41 -21.01
C GLU A 122 -4.35 9.51 -19.81
N LYS A 123 -3.31 8.70 -19.95
CA LYS A 123 -2.74 8.00 -18.81
C LYS A 123 -2.05 9.01 -17.89
N GLY A 124 -2.46 9.04 -16.63
CA GLY A 124 -1.93 9.95 -15.61
C GLY A 124 -0.71 9.39 -14.90
N SER A 125 0.02 10.28 -14.25
CA SER A 125 1.07 9.91 -13.29
C SER A 125 0.47 9.66 -11.92
N ALA A 126 1.04 8.71 -11.19
CA ALA A 126 0.71 8.45 -9.80
C ALA A 126 1.99 8.41 -8.96
N THR A 127 1.96 9.03 -7.80
CA THR A 127 3.01 8.93 -6.78
C THR A 127 2.39 8.56 -5.45
N GLN A 128 3.13 7.87 -4.60
CA GLN A 128 2.64 7.54 -3.26
C GLN A 128 3.74 7.56 -2.23
N TRP A 129 3.34 7.78 -0.99
CA TRP A 129 4.05 7.33 0.18
C TRP A 129 3.15 6.36 0.96
N TYR A 130 3.76 5.44 1.68
CA TYR A 130 2.99 4.50 2.50
C TYR A 130 3.73 4.09 3.75
N ALA A 131 2.94 3.67 4.73
CA ALA A 131 3.38 3.00 5.93
C ALA A 131 2.66 1.66 6.05
N SER A 132 3.38 0.61 6.42
CA SER A 132 2.82 -0.70 6.71
C SER A 132 3.29 -1.17 8.09
N PHE A 133 2.34 -1.57 8.90
CA PHE A 133 2.54 -2.06 10.23
C PHE A 133 2.32 -3.56 10.25
N GLY A 134 3.39 -4.32 10.55
CA GLY A 134 3.36 -5.77 10.64
C GLY A 134 3.43 -6.25 12.08
N MET A 135 2.55 -7.18 12.44
CA MET A 135 2.58 -7.92 13.70
C MET A 135 3.00 -9.36 13.44
N PRO A 136 4.07 -9.86 14.06
CA PRO A 136 4.42 -11.26 13.98
C PRO A 136 3.35 -12.10 14.71
N ILE A 137 2.70 -13.02 13.98
CA ILE A 137 1.71 -13.93 14.54
C ILE A 137 2.38 -15.24 14.97
N ILE A 138 3.25 -15.74 14.11
CA ILE A 138 4.09 -16.91 14.37
C ILE A 138 5.48 -16.66 13.80
N PRO A 139 6.51 -17.38 14.23
CA PRO A 139 7.82 -17.30 13.60
C PRO A 139 7.70 -17.41 12.09
N LEU A 140 8.32 -16.52 11.32
CA LEU A 140 8.33 -16.42 9.87
C LEU A 140 7.11 -15.73 9.23
N PHE A 141 5.99 -15.50 9.94
CA PHE A 141 4.78 -14.91 9.36
C PHE A 141 4.32 -13.68 10.12
N ASP A 142 4.10 -12.60 9.38
CA ASP A 142 3.57 -11.34 9.88
C ASP A 142 2.24 -11.00 9.22
N LEU A 143 1.31 -10.45 9.99
CA LEU A 143 0.11 -9.81 9.45
C LEU A 143 0.38 -8.32 9.29
N HIS A 144 0.15 -7.78 8.11
CA HIS A 144 0.39 -6.38 7.78
C HIS A 144 -0.90 -5.60 7.58
N LEU A 145 -0.99 -4.46 8.25
CA LEU A 145 -1.95 -3.39 7.94
C LEU A 145 -1.19 -2.26 7.27
N SER A 146 -1.63 -1.81 6.11
CA SER A 146 -0.95 -0.76 5.37
C SER A 146 -1.88 0.42 5.05
N TYR A 147 -1.31 1.61 5.10
CA TYR A 147 -1.92 2.87 4.69
C TYR A 147 -1.06 3.50 3.60
N ARG A 148 -1.68 3.84 2.48
CA ARG A 148 -1.05 4.47 1.32
C ARG A 148 -1.73 5.78 1.01
N SER A 149 -0.97 6.86 0.89
CA SER A 149 -1.44 8.14 0.39
C SER A 149 -0.94 8.30 -1.05
N VAL A 150 -1.89 8.35 -1.97
CA VAL A 150 -1.66 8.36 -3.41
C VAL A 150 -2.02 9.73 -3.97
N SER A 151 -1.10 10.35 -4.69
CA SER A 151 -1.36 11.54 -5.49
C SER A 151 -1.42 11.14 -6.96
N SER A 152 -2.55 11.40 -7.60
CA SER A 152 -2.82 10.96 -8.97
C SER A 152 -3.65 11.98 -9.71
N LYS A 153 -3.23 12.31 -10.94
CA LYS A 153 -3.91 13.27 -11.80
C LYS A 153 -4.03 12.75 -13.21
N ILE A 154 -5.18 12.95 -13.82
CA ILE A 154 -5.51 12.53 -15.20
C ILE A 154 -5.97 13.75 -15.99
N LYS A 155 -5.55 13.85 -17.25
CA LYS A 155 -5.94 14.92 -18.18
C LYS A 155 -6.89 14.40 -19.25
N GLU A 156 -7.78 15.26 -19.71
CA GLU A 156 -8.57 15.02 -20.91
C GLU A 156 -7.72 15.22 -22.17
N LYS A 157 -7.88 14.34 -23.16
CA LYS A 157 -7.16 14.44 -24.44
C LYS A 157 -7.62 15.61 -25.31
N SER A 158 -8.88 16.00 -25.19
CA SER A 158 -9.51 17.05 -25.99
C SER A 158 -9.54 18.43 -25.34
N GLY A 159 -8.88 18.59 -24.16
CA GLY A 159 -8.93 19.84 -23.41
C GLY A 159 -7.73 20.03 -22.50
N THR A 160 -7.82 21.05 -21.65
CA THR A 160 -6.83 21.36 -20.61
C THR A 160 -7.30 20.93 -19.22
N ASN A 161 -8.47 20.26 -19.14
CA ASN A 161 -9.08 19.85 -17.88
C ASN A 161 -8.23 18.77 -17.21
N GLU A 162 -7.93 18.97 -15.95
CA GLU A 162 -7.21 18.02 -15.12
C GLU A 162 -8.12 17.56 -13.96
N HIS A 163 -8.21 16.25 -13.78
CA HIS A 163 -8.98 15.63 -12.71
C HIS A 163 -8.01 15.14 -11.64
N ASP A 164 -8.25 15.55 -10.40
CA ASP A 164 -7.48 15.08 -9.25
C ASP A 164 -8.13 13.84 -8.65
N LEU A 165 -7.49 12.70 -8.86
CA LEU A 165 -7.92 11.40 -8.36
C LEU A 165 -7.05 10.91 -7.19
N SER A 166 -6.46 11.84 -6.47
CA SER A 166 -5.67 11.57 -5.27
C SER A 166 -6.54 10.97 -4.16
N GLY A 167 -5.94 10.16 -3.31
CA GLY A 167 -6.69 9.50 -2.24
C GLY A 167 -5.84 8.66 -1.32
N ASN A 168 -6.51 7.91 -0.45
CA ASN A 168 -5.89 7.04 0.51
C ASN A 168 -6.37 5.60 0.31
N VAL A 169 -5.43 4.66 0.28
CA VAL A 169 -5.72 3.23 0.11
C VAL A 169 -5.27 2.48 1.37
N MET A 170 -6.16 1.70 1.95
CA MET A 170 -5.85 0.80 3.04
C MET A 170 -5.79 -0.63 2.56
N GLY A 171 -4.87 -1.41 3.11
CA GLY A 171 -4.69 -2.80 2.72
C GLY A 171 -4.28 -3.71 3.86
N LEU A 172 -4.59 -4.98 3.69
CA LEU A 172 -4.17 -6.08 4.55
C LEU A 172 -3.23 -7.00 3.78
N GLY A 173 -2.25 -7.56 4.45
CA GLY A 173 -1.28 -8.45 3.84
C GLY A 173 -0.64 -9.42 4.81
N ILE A 174 0.14 -10.32 4.24
CA ILE A 174 0.94 -11.30 4.98
C ILE A 174 2.39 -11.11 4.56
N GLY A 175 3.28 -11.06 5.53
CA GLY A 175 4.72 -11.05 5.34
C GLY A 175 5.35 -12.39 5.70
N PHE A 176 6.43 -12.72 5.01
CA PHE A 176 7.27 -13.89 5.24
C PHE A 176 8.70 -13.43 5.41
N ASN A 177 9.33 -13.87 6.48
CA ASN A 177 10.72 -13.55 6.82
C ASN A 177 11.52 -14.86 6.89
N PHE A 178 12.45 -15.05 5.94
CA PHE A 178 13.29 -16.25 5.84
C PHE A 178 14.74 -15.98 6.17
#